data_877e1625a13b29576c52708ebc741506
#
_entry.id   877e1625a13b29576c52708ebc741506
#
_cell.length_a   1.000
_cell.length_b   1.000
_cell.length_c   1.000
_cell.angle_alpha   90.00
_cell.angle_beta   90.00
_cell.angle_gamma   90.00
#
_symmetry.space_group_name_H-M   'P 1'
#
loop_
_entity.id
_entity.type
_entity.pdbx_description
1 polymer ?
#
loop_
_entity_poly.entity_id
_entity_poly.type
_entity_poly.pdbx_seq_one_letter_code
_entity_poly.pdbx_strand_id
1 'polypeptide(L)'
;IRGYAECPGVTVASAADVDPQRAHDVCGAGHSYTSYHEMFEKEQLDGVSVCTPPKFHLDAVCAALGSGVSVLGEKPLAMNAVEAKTMVECAANAGKMLVTAFCHRFHEPVMHAREIIRAGKIGKVTMFRNRFGGKMDMTRVWFSNPEVSGGGTIPDTSIHSIDLFRYLVGNPIKVAAATAKADSRYRVEDTSLILLQTRDGAVGSIEASWSSAGSANVIEIYGTDGAVIVDYSRSGVRFMVGNSGKWEEIENTQADRFVLQSQHFIECLRGSRKPIVTGEDGLRANEVVDAAYGFTSADGCGWATL
;
A
#
# COMPACT_ATOMS: atom_id res chain seq x y z
N ILE A 1 -5.26 -8.64 -13.06
CA ILE A 1 -5.35 -9.68 -14.10
C ILE A 1 -4.00 -9.82 -14.80
N ARG A 2 -3.44 -8.75 -15.39
CA ARG A 2 -2.17 -8.78 -16.12
C ARG A 2 -1.06 -9.49 -15.34
N GLY A 3 -0.90 -9.21 -14.05
CA GLY A 3 0.12 -9.85 -13.21
C GLY A 3 -0.07 -11.37 -13.08
N TYR A 4 -1.31 -11.85 -13.04
CA TYR A 4 -1.59 -13.29 -12.98
C TYR A 4 -1.39 -13.99 -14.33
N ALA A 5 -1.67 -13.31 -15.44
CA ALA A 5 -1.44 -13.84 -16.78
C ALA A 5 0.03 -14.17 -17.05
N GLU A 6 0.95 -13.51 -16.35
CA GLU A 6 2.40 -13.75 -16.44
C GLU A 6 2.89 -14.85 -15.46
N CYS A 7 1.98 -15.44 -14.64
CA CYS A 7 2.35 -16.48 -13.69
C CYS A 7 2.16 -17.88 -14.28
N PRO A 8 3.20 -18.71 -14.42
CA PRO A 8 3.07 -20.05 -14.95
C PRO A 8 2.12 -20.94 -14.12
N GLY A 9 1.20 -21.64 -14.79
CA GLY A 9 0.26 -22.55 -14.15
C GLY A 9 -0.79 -21.86 -13.28
N VAL A 10 -1.11 -20.60 -13.57
CA VAL A 10 -2.19 -19.83 -12.96
C VAL A 10 -3.31 -19.63 -13.95
N THR A 11 -4.54 -19.84 -13.50
CA THR A 11 -5.75 -19.54 -14.27
C THR A 11 -6.56 -18.52 -13.50
N VAL A 12 -6.96 -17.44 -14.17
CA VAL A 12 -8.00 -16.52 -13.65
C VAL A 12 -9.34 -17.22 -13.93
N ALA A 13 -9.85 -17.91 -12.91
CA ALA A 13 -10.98 -18.82 -13.07
C ALA A 13 -12.32 -18.08 -13.14
N SER A 14 -12.49 -17.02 -12.35
CA SER A 14 -13.75 -16.30 -12.26
C SER A 14 -13.55 -14.84 -11.86
N ALA A 15 -14.57 -14.01 -12.09
CA ALA A 15 -14.60 -12.62 -11.68
C ALA A 15 -16.00 -12.22 -11.20
N ALA A 16 -16.05 -11.30 -10.22
CA ALA A 16 -17.29 -10.67 -9.76
C ALA A 16 -17.16 -9.16 -9.77
N ASP A 17 -18.12 -8.47 -10.38
CA ASP A 17 -18.25 -7.01 -10.36
C ASP A 17 -19.73 -6.65 -10.42
N VAL A 18 -20.15 -5.58 -9.74
CA VAL A 18 -21.53 -5.06 -9.82
C VAL A 18 -21.90 -4.65 -11.25
N ASP A 19 -20.93 -4.34 -12.07
CA ASP A 19 -21.07 -4.16 -13.52
C ASP A 19 -20.79 -5.52 -14.19
N PRO A 20 -21.83 -6.21 -14.73
CA PRO A 20 -21.67 -7.53 -15.31
C PRO A 20 -20.74 -7.53 -16.54
N GLN A 21 -20.63 -6.40 -17.25
CA GLN A 21 -19.75 -6.30 -18.40
C GLN A 21 -18.28 -6.37 -17.98
N ARG A 22 -17.91 -5.72 -16.87
CA ARG A 22 -16.54 -5.79 -16.33
C ARG A 22 -16.14 -7.20 -15.91
N ALA A 23 -17.06 -7.92 -15.24
CA ALA A 23 -16.80 -9.31 -14.87
C ALA A 23 -16.65 -10.18 -16.12
N HIS A 24 -17.51 -10.00 -17.12
CA HIS A 24 -17.46 -10.71 -18.40
C HIS A 24 -16.16 -10.45 -19.19
N ASP A 25 -15.68 -9.21 -19.22
CA ASP A 25 -14.43 -8.83 -19.91
C ASP A 25 -13.19 -9.51 -19.29
N VAL A 26 -13.31 -9.96 -18.03
CA VAL A 26 -12.24 -10.67 -17.32
C VAL A 26 -12.24 -12.17 -17.63
N CYS A 27 -13.38 -12.85 -17.51
CA CYS A 27 -13.47 -14.31 -17.51
C CYS A 27 -14.44 -14.89 -18.54
N GLY A 28 -15.12 -14.05 -19.31
CA GLY A 28 -16.11 -14.50 -20.29
C GLY A 28 -17.41 -15.00 -19.67
N ALA A 29 -18.32 -15.46 -20.51
CA ALA A 29 -19.60 -15.99 -20.06
C ALA A 29 -19.44 -17.32 -19.30
N GLY A 30 -20.17 -17.48 -18.21
CA GLY A 30 -20.20 -18.72 -17.41
C GLY A 30 -19.33 -18.68 -16.16
N HIS A 31 -18.34 -17.77 -16.07
CA HIS A 31 -17.46 -17.56 -14.92
C HIS A 31 -17.45 -16.11 -14.43
N SER A 32 -18.44 -15.32 -14.85
CA SER A 32 -18.65 -13.94 -14.44
C SER A 32 -19.89 -13.80 -13.58
N TYR A 33 -19.76 -13.11 -12.46
CA TYR A 33 -20.79 -12.96 -11.44
C TYR A 33 -21.05 -11.49 -11.14
N THR A 34 -22.27 -11.16 -10.71
CA THR A 34 -22.59 -9.84 -10.15
C THR A 34 -22.53 -9.84 -8.62
N SER A 35 -22.35 -11.02 -8.02
CA SER A 35 -22.21 -11.23 -6.58
C SER A 35 -20.98 -12.11 -6.30
N TYR A 36 -20.04 -11.60 -5.50
CA TYR A 36 -18.91 -12.41 -5.06
C TYR A 36 -19.34 -13.54 -4.10
N HIS A 37 -20.45 -13.43 -3.39
CA HIS A 37 -21.00 -14.52 -2.59
C HIS A 37 -21.38 -15.71 -3.50
N GLU A 38 -22.12 -15.45 -4.57
CA GLU A 38 -22.47 -16.46 -5.56
C GLU A 38 -21.22 -17.09 -6.21
N MET A 39 -20.21 -16.26 -6.51
CA MET A 39 -18.93 -16.73 -7.03
C MET A 39 -18.26 -17.72 -6.06
N PHE A 40 -18.17 -17.37 -4.76
CA PHE A 40 -17.54 -18.25 -3.76
C PHE A 40 -18.34 -19.53 -3.48
N GLU A 41 -19.65 -19.52 -3.72
CA GLU A 41 -20.48 -20.75 -3.59
C GLU A 41 -20.28 -21.71 -4.77
N LYS A 42 -20.02 -21.20 -5.96
CA LYS A 42 -19.97 -21.98 -7.21
C LYS A 42 -18.56 -22.35 -7.67
N GLU A 43 -17.56 -21.56 -7.29
CA GLU A 43 -16.19 -21.72 -7.79
C GLU A 43 -15.25 -22.23 -6.71
N GLN A 44 -14.32 -23.09 -7.11
CA GLN A 44 -13.23 -23.54 -6.25
C GLN A 44 -11.99 -22.67 -6.51
N LEU A 45 -11.65 -21.81 -5.57
CA LEU A 45 -10.59 -20.84 -5.70
C LEU A 45 -9.50 -21.07 -4.64
N ASP A 46 -8.23 -21.01 -5.04
CA ASP A 46 -7.08 -21.01 -4.12
C ASP A 46 -6.87 -19.64 -3.50
N GLY A 47 -7.13 -18.58 -4.26
CA GLY A 47 -6.96 -17.19 -3.85
C GLY A 47 -7.81 -16.24 -4.66
N VAL A 48 -8.05 -15.03 -4.10
CA VAL A 48 -8.80 -13.96 -4.75
C VAL A 48 -8.10 -12.62 -4.54
N SER A 49 -8.18 -11.74 -5.56
CA SER A 49 -7.87 -10.32 -5.39
C SER A 49 -9.15 -9.52 -5.15
N VAL A 50 -9.25 -8.82 -4.03
CA VAL A 50 -10.33 -7.89 -3.72
C VAL A 50 -9.89 -6.49 -4.12
N CYS A 51 -10.51 -5.95 -5.18
CA CYS A 51 -10.18 -4.67 -5.81
C CYS A 51 -11.36 -3.70 -5.80
N THR A 52 -12.32 -3.91 -4.91
CA THR A 52 -13.44 -3.00 -4.67
C THR A 52 -12.96 -1.69 -4.05
N PRO A 53 -13.77 -0.63 -3.98
CA PRO A 53 -13.44 0.51 -3.14
C PRO A 53 -13.38 0.13 -1.64
N PRO A 54 -12.61 0.86 -0.80
CA PRO A 54 -12.35 0.51 0.60
C PRO A 54 -13.58 0.21 1.46
N LYS A 55 -14.67 0.93 1.23
CA LYS A 55 -15.96 0.72 1.91
C LYS A 55 -16.47 -0.72 1.84
N PHE A 56 -16.12 -1.46 0.80
CA PHE A 56 -16.61 -2.80 0.53
C PHE A 56 -15.58 -3.89 0.83
N HIS A 57 -14.38 -3.51 1.30
CA HIS A 57 -13.30 -4.46 1.56
C HIS A 57 -13.64 -5.43 2.69
N LEU A 58 -14.15 -4.91 3.83
CA LEU A 58 -14.44 -5.73 5.01
C LEU A 58 -15.33 -6.92 4.67
N ASP A 59 -16.45 -6.66 4.02
CA ASP A 59 -17.43 -7.69 3.69
C ASP A 59 -16.88 -8.69 2.67
N ALA A 60 -16.31 -8.21 1.57
CA ALA A 60 -15.76 -9.06 0.51
C ALA A 60 -14.59 -9.93 0.99
N VAL A 61 -13.69 -9.36 1.80
CA VAL A 61 -12.53 -10.09 2.34
C VAL A 61 -12.97 -11.14 3.35
N CYS A 62 -13.85 -10.79 4.30
CA CYS A 62 -14.33 -11.76 5.29
C CYS A 62 -15.18 -12.87 4.65
N ALA A 63 -15.96 -12.58 3.60
CA ALA A 63 -16.68 -13.59 2.84
C ALA A 63 -15.72 -14.57 2.12
N ALA A 64 -14.67 -14.05 1.46
CA ALA A 64 -13.66 -14.88 0.81
C ALA A 64 -12.93 -15.80 1.82
N LEU A 65 -12.47 -15.24 2.93
CA LEU A 65 -11.77 -15.97 3.99
C LEU A 65 -12.69 -17.05 4.61
N GLY A 66 -13.96 -16.69 4.88
CA GLY A 66 -14.98 -17.61 5.39
C GLY A 66 -15.29 -18.77 4.43
N SER A 67 -15.13 -18.55 3.13
CA SER A 67 -15.25 -19.58 2.09
C SER A 67 -13.95 -20.40 1.91
N GLY A 68 -12.94 -20.16 2.75
CA GLY A 68 -11.69 -20.90 2.70
C GLY A 68 -10.72 -20.43 1.62
N VAL A 69 -10.89 -19.22 1.08
CA VAL A 69 -10.08 -18.63 0.01
C VAL A 69 -9.09 -17.62 0.60
N SER A 70 -7.81 -17.68 0.23
CA SER A 70 -6.81 -16.68 0.63
C SER A 70 -6.97 -15.40 -0.15
N VAL A 71 -6.64 -14.24 0.45
CA VAL A 71 -6.96 -12.93 -0.11
C VAL A 71 -5.73 -12.06 -0.32
N LEU A 72 -5.65 -11.44 -1.51
CA LEU A 72 -4.88 -10.23 -1.78
C LEU A 72 -5.86 -9.05 -1.79
N GLY A 73 -5.92 -8.28 -0.70
CA GLY A 73 -6.81 -7.11 -0.58
C GLY A 73 -6.12 -5.83 -1.02
N GLU A 74 -6.81 -5.01 -1.83
CA GLU A 74 -6.30 -3.69 -2.21
C GLU A 74 -6.13 -2.76 -0.98
N LYS A 75 -5.29 -1.75 -1.18
CA LYS A 75 -5.04 -0.69 -0.20
C LYS A 75 -6.06 0.48 -0.38
N PRO A 76 -6.39 1.21 0.72
CA PRO A 76 -6.14 0.83 2.11
C PRO A 76 -6.82 -0.49 2.43
N LEU A 77 -6.30 -1.24 3.39
CA LEU A 77 -6.91 -2.55 3.72
C LEU A 77 -8.39 -2.41 4.06
N ALA A 78 -8.77 -1.36 4.80
CA ALA A 78 -10.14 -1.05 5.21
C ALA A 78 -10.34 0.47 5.32
N MET A 79 -11.57 0.88 5.63
CA MET A 79 -11.93 2.29 5.88
C MET A 79 -11.25 2.86 7.12
N ASN A 80 -10.93 2.02 8.11
CA ASN A 80 -10.32 2.39 9.38
C ASN A 80 -9.62 1.17 10.02
N ALA A 81 -8.89 1.39 11.11
CA ALA A 81 -8.15 0.34 11.81
C ALA A 81 -9.07 -0.72 12.47
N VAL A 82 -10.28 -0.34 12.89
CA VAL A 82 -11.22 -1.30 13.50
C VAL A 82 -11.68 -2.34 12.48
N GLU A 83 -12.04 -1.90 11.28
CA GLU A 83 -12.39 -2.80 10.18
C GLU A 83 -11.18 -3.65 9.75
N ALA A 84 -10.00 -3.03 9.60
CA ALA A 84 -8.78 -3.75 9.27
C ALA A 84 -8.45 -4.86 10.30
N LYS A 85 -8.63 -4.57 11.60
CA LYS A 85 -8.47 -5.56 12.67
C LYS A 85 -9.44 -6.73 12.52
N THR A 86 -10.70 -6.44 12.24
CA THR A 86 -11.72 -7.49 11.98
C THR A 86 -11.31 -8.38 10.82
N MET A 87 -10.77 -7.81 9.73
CA MET A 87 -10.30 -8.60 8.58
C MET A 87 -9.10 -9.50 8.93
N VAL A 88 -8.18 -9.01 9.75
CA VAL A 88 -7.05 -9.81 10.25
C VAL A 88 -7.55 -10.96 11.13
N GLU A 89 -8.54 -10.70 12.01
CA GLU A 89 -9.18 -11.73 12.83
C GLU A 89 -9.95 -12.77 11.97
N CYS A 90 -10.65 -12.34 10.90
CA CYS A 90 -11.26 -13.25 9.92
C CYS A 90 -10.23 -14.20 9.31
N ALA A 91 -9.05 -13.66 8.91
CA ALA A 91 -7.97 -14.46 8.33
C ALA A 91 -7.40 -15.49 9.32
N ALA A 92 -7.17 -15.08 10.57
CA ALA A 92 -6.69 -15.95 11.63
C ALA A 92 -7.67 -17.08 11.94
N ASN A 93 -8.97 -16.77 12.05
CA ASN A 93 -10.03 -17.74 12.34
C ASN A 93 -10.22 -18.74 11.19
N ALA A 94 -10.07 -18.29 9.94
CA ALA A 94 -10.18 -19.16 8.77
C ALA A 94 -8.92 -19.98 8.50
N GLY A 95 -7.78 -19.65 9.16
CA GLY A 95 -6.48 -20.26 8.85
C GLY A 95 -6.02 -19.95 7.42
N LYS A 96 -6.45 -18.83 6.85
CA LYS A 96 -6.16 -18.39 5.47
C LYS A 96 -5.29 -17.13 5.45
N MET A 97 -4.60 -16.95 4.35
CA MET A 97 -3.71 -15.82 4.16
C MET A 97 -4.49 -14.56 3.77
N LEU A 98 -4.19 -13.44 4.43
CA LEU A 98 -4.58 -12.10 4.04
C LEU A 98 -3.31 -11.28 3.76
N VAL A 99 -3.19 -10.80 2.53
CA VAL A 99 -2.09 -9.95 2.05
C VAL A 99 -2.67 -8.59 1.67
N THR A 100 -2.06 -7.51 2.10
CA THR A 100 -2.42 -6.15 1.65
C THR A 100 -1.60 -5.79 0.42
N ALA A 101 -2.23 -5.20 -0.60
CA ALA A 101 -1.60 -4.87 -1.88
C ALA A 101 -0.67 -3.64 -1.79
N PHE A 102 0.36 -3.71 -0.96
CA PHE A 102 1.41 -2.70 -0.89
C PHE A 102 2.46 -2.92 -1.99
N CYS A 103 2.05 -2.66 -3.23
CA CYS A 103 2.84 -2.93 -4.43
C CYS A 103 4.21 -2.24 -4.46
N HIS A 104 4.40 -1.14 -3.72
CA HIS A 104 5.69 -0.44 -3.67
C HIS A 104 6.79 -1.24 -2.97
N ARG A 105 6.46 -2.23 -2.11
CA ARG A 105 7.46 -3.16 -1.56
C ARG A 105 8.08 -4.08 -2.62
N PHE A 106 7.42 -4.22 -3.78
CA PHE A 106 7.86 -5.00 -4.93
C PHE A 106 8.51 -4.15 -6.03
N HIS A 107 8.67 -2.85 -5.79
CA HIS A 107 9.46 -1.99 -6.68
C HIS A 107 10.94 -2.29 -6.46
N GLU A 108 11.65 -2.76 -7.48
CA GLU A 108 13.06 -3.22 -7.35
C GLU A 108 13.99 -2.22 -6.66
N PRO A 109 13.96 -0.90 -7.00
CA PRO A 109 14.75 0.09 -6.26
C PRO A 109 14.47 0.12 -4.76
N VAL A 110 13.21 -0.11 -4.34
CA VAL A 110 12.83 -0.19 -2.92
C VAL A 110 13.37 -1.47 -2.28
N MET A 111 13.36 -2.59 -3.00
CA MET A 111 13.93 -3.84 -2.52
C MET A 111 15.43 -3.70 -2.29
N HIS A 112 16.17 -3.13 -3.23
CA HIS A 112 17.61 -2.84 -3.07
C HIS A 112 17.88 -1.83 -1.95
N ALA A 113 17.07 -0.77 -1.83
CA ALA A 113 17.18 0.17 -0.71
C ALA A 113 17.08 -0.56 0.64
N ARG A 114 16.14 -1.50 0.77
CA ARG A 114 16.00 -2.33 1.98
C ARG A 114 17.23 -3.20 2.25
N GLU A 115 17.80 -3.81 1.22
CA GLU A 115 19.01 -4.62 1.35
C GLU A 115 20.21 -3.78 1.83
N ILE A 116 20.39 -2.58 1.26
CA ILE A 116 21.45 -1.62 1.65
C ILE A 116 21.29 -1.23 3.12
N ILE A 117 20.06 -0.90 3.55
CA ILE A 117 19.76 -0.51 4.94
C ILE A 117 20.01 -1.69 5.89
N ARG A 118 19.51 -2.90 5.56
CA ARG A 118 19.66 -4.10 6.37
C ARG A 118 21.12 -4.57 6.49
N ALA A 119 21.90 -4.34 5.45
CA ALA A 119 23.33 -4.61 5.47
C ALA A 119 24.13 -3.58 6.31
N GLY A 120 23.45 -2.59 6.92
CA GLY A 120 24.06 -1.55 7.74
C GLY A 120 24.92 -0.55 6.97
N LYS A 121 24.85 -0.52 5.64
CA LYS A 121 25.75 0.31 4.80
C LYS A 121 25.61 1.81 5.04
N ILE A 122 24.45 2.27 5.53
CA ILE A 122 24.21 3.69 5.86
C ILE A 122 24.17 3.96 7.36
N GLY A 123 24.55 2.97 8.20
CA GLY A 123 24.47 3.07 9.66
C GLY A 123 23.05 3.08 10.18
N LYS A 124 22.80 3.73 11.33
CA LYS A 124 21.49 3.89 11.93
C LYS A 124 20.68 4.91 11.12
N VAL A 125 19.46 4.54 10.67
CA VAL A 125 18.57 5.49 10.00
C VAL A 125 18.16 6.60 10.97
N THR A 126 18.29 7.83 10.54
CA THR A 126 17.93 9.04 11.32
C THR A 126 16.76 9.79 10.70
N MET A 127 16.65 9.81 9.37
CA MET A 127 15.62 10.55 8.66
C MET A 127 15.12 9.78 7.43
N PHE A 128 13.82 9.83 7.22
CA PHE A 128 13.12 9.37 6.03
C PHE A 128 12.31 10.52 5.45
N ARG A 129 12.38 10.71 4.16
CA ARG A 129 11.52 11.64 3.44
C ARG A 129 10.93 10.94 2.23
N ASN A 130 9.62 11.02 2.08
CA ASN A 130 8.96 10.54 0.88
C ASN A 130 8.02 11.63 0.34
N ARG A 131 8.10 11.81 -0.96
CA ARG A 131 7.19 12.67 -1.70
C ARG A 131 6.57 11.88 -2.83
N PHE A 132 5.24 11.77 -2.80
CA PHE A 132 4.43 11.24 -3.89
C PHE A 132 3.39 12.27 -4.28
N GLY A 133 3.44 12.73 -5.51
CA GLY A 133 2.49 13.75 -5.95
C GLY A 133 2.58 14.07 -7.43
N GLY A 134 1.53 14.68 -7.90
CA GLY A 134 1.39 15.16 -9.27
C GLY A 134 0.00 15.77 -9.46
N LYS A 135 -0.19 16.47 -10.56
CA LYS A 135 -1.51 17.00 -10.90
C LYS A 135 -2.36 15.89 -11.52
N MET A 136 -3.36 15.43 -10.78
CA MET A 136 -4.32 14.38 -11.19
C MET A 136 -5.74 14.89 -11.01
N ASP A 137 -6.65 14.57 -11.93
CA ASP A 137 -8.07 14.88 -11.75
C ASP A 137 -8.80 13.65 -11.18
N MET A 138 -9.00 13.66 -9.87
CA MET A 138 -9.68 12.60 -9.12
C MET A 138 -11.18 12.91 -8.91
N THR A 139 -11.69 14.02 -9.45
CA THR A 139 -13.07 14.48 -9.20
C THR A 139 -14.15 13.54 -9.76
N ARG A 140 -13.83 12.75 -10.78
CA ARG A 140 -14.75 11.84 -11.49
C ARG A 140 -14.66 10.39 -11.05
N VAL A 141 -13.80 10.10 -10.08
CA VAL A 141 -13.58 8.74 -9.57
C VAL A 141 -13.94 8.65 -8.09
N TRP A 142 -14.23 7.47 -7.61
CA TRP A 142 -14.68 7.22 -6.24
C TRP A 142 -13.67 7.69 -5.16
N PHE A 143 -12.39 7.86 -5.49
CA PHE A 143 -11.36 8.35 -4.58
C PHE A 143 -11.70 9.71 -3.95
N SER A 144 -12.45 10.58 -4.63
CA SER A 144 -12.87 11.88 -4.10
C SER A 144 -14.17 11.83 -3.27
N ASN A 145 -14.78 10.65 -3.12
CA ASN A 145 -15.97 10.45 -2.30
C ASN A 145 -15.61 9.87 -0.93
N PRO A 146 -15.60 10.66 0.16
CA PRO A 146 -15.15 10.21 1.49
C PRO A 146 -15.97 9.05 2.05
N GLU A 147 -17.24 8.90 1.65
CA GLU A 147 -18.11 7.81 2.10
C GLU A 147 -17.70 6.44 1.51
N VAL A 148 -16.85 6.43 0.50
CA VAL A 148 -16.42 5.25 -0.24
C VAL A 148 -14.91 5.02 -0.10
N SER A 149 -14.14 6.12 -0.12
CA SER A 149 -12.67 6.09 -0.07
C SER A 149 -12.10 6.16 1.36
N GLY A 150 -12.87 6.68 2.33
CA GLY A 150 -12.39 6.95 3.68
C GLY A 150 -11.59 8.25 3.82
N GLY A 151 -11.34 8.98 2.73
CA GLY A 151 -10.58 10.23 2.71
C GLY A 151 -9.94 10.49 1.35
N GLY A 152 -8.96 11.39 1.32
CA GLY A 152 -8.27 11.82 0.12
C GLY A 152 -6.86 11.23 -0.01
N THR A 153 -5.85 12.12 -0.07
CA THR A 153 -4.45 11.72 -0.26
C THR A 153 -3.90 10.86 0.87
N ILE A 154 -4.43 10.95 2.09
CA ILE A 154 -3.92 10.15 3.22
C ILE A 154 -4.18 8.66 2.98
N PRO A 155 -5.42 8.16 2.84
CA PRO A 155 -5.68 6.74 2.61
C PRO A 155 -5.33 6.28 1.18
N ASP A 156 -5.27 7.17 0.20
CA ASP A 156 -4.93 6.78 -1.16
C ASP A 156 -3.42 6.75 -1.42
N THR A 157 -2.76 7.89 -1.28
CA THR A 157 -1.35 8.06 -1.69
C THR A 157 -0.40 7.88 -0.52
N SER A 158 -0.66 8.56 0.61
CA SER A 158 0.24 8.54 1.76
C SER A 158 0.31 7.18 2.45
N ILE A 159 -0.70 6.32 2.33
CA ILE A 159 -0.67 4.99 2.92
C ILE A 159 0.45 4.11 2.37
N HIS A 160 0.81 4.28 1.10
CA HIS A 160 1.98 3.61 0.51
C HIS A 160 3.28 4.09 1.17
N SER A 161 3.38 5.37 1.45
CA SER A 161 4.54 5.98 2.09
C SER A 161 4.64 5.60 3.57
N ILE A 162 3.49 5.49 4.26
CA ILE A 162 3.40 4.96 5.63
C ILE A 162 3.91 3.52 5.68
N ASP A 163 3.48 2.68 4.74
CA ASP A 163 3.95 1.32 4.62
C ASP A 163 5.45 1.25 4.32
N LEU A 164 5.95 2.08 3.42
CA LEU A 164 7.37 2.16 3.09
C LEU A 164 8.22 2.64 4.27
N PHE A 165 7.73 3.61 5.06
CA PHE A 165 8.40 4.00 6.30
C PHE A 165 8.51 2.81 7.26
N ARG A 166 7.42 2.07 7.48
CA ARG A 166 7.42 0.88 8.33
C ARG A 166 8.37 -0.22 7.80
N TYR A 167 8.41 -0.39 6.49
CA TYR A 167 9.21 -1.42 5.83
C TYR A 167 10.71 -1.14 5.82
N LEU A 168 11.10 0.13 5.68
CA LEU A 168 12.51 0.56 5.50
C LEU A 168 13.13 1.11 6.79
N VAL A 169 12.33 1.72 7.67
CA VAL A 169 12.82 2.41 8.87
C VAL A 169 12.37 1.70 10.15
N GLY A 170 11.07 1.44 10.27
CA GLY A 170 10.50 0.78 11.45
C GLY A 170 9.11 1.32 11.80
N ASN A 171 8.48 0.71 12.80
CA ASN A 171 7.14 1.11 13.22
C ASN A 171 7.16 2.49 13.90
N PRO A 172 6.35 3.46 13.45
CA PRO A 172 6.19 4.72 14.14
C PRO A 172 5.44 4.52 15.47
N ILE A 173 5.75 5.36 16.43
CA ILE A 173 5.04 5.43 17.72
C ILE A 173 4.39 6.79 17.93
N LYS A 174 4.68 7.77 17.06
CA LYS A 174 4.08 9.10 17.08
C LYS A 174 3.78 9.54 15.66
N VAL A 175 2.67 10.25 15.52
CA VAL A 175 2.24 10.86 14.26
C VAL A 175 1.77 12.30 14.50
N ALA A 176 2.04 13.17 13.52
CA ALA A 176 1.42 14.48 13.37
C ALA A 176 1.09 14.67 11.89
N ALA A 177 0.05 15.42 11.57
CA ALA A 177 -0.38 15.60 10.20
C ALA A 177 -0.98 17.00 9.95
N ALA A 178 -0.86 17.44 8.71
CA ALA A 178 -1.56 18.62 8.18
C ALA A 178 -2.16 18.27 6.83
N THR A 179 -3.36 18.77 6.57
CA THR A 179 -4.08 18.55 5.32
C THR A 179 -4.55 19.87 4.71
N ALA A 180 -4.69 19.89 3.40
CA ALA A 180 -5.28 21.01 2.67
C ALA A 180 -6.17 20.51 1.53
N LYS A 181 -7.11 21.35 1.15
CA LYS A 181 -7.88 21.25 -0.10
C LYS A 181 -7.48 22.42 -1.01
N ALA A 182 -6.53 22.17 -1.90
CA ALA A 182 -6.06 23.17 -2.85
C ALA A 182 -7.06 23.36 -4.02
N ASP A 183 -7.76 22.27 -4.38
CA ASP A 183 -8.84 22.31 -5.38
C ASP A 183 -10.21 22.16 -4.70
N SER A 184 -11.03 23.19 -4.78
CA SER A 184 -12.36 23.26 -4.13
C SER A 184 -13.37 22.24 -4.68
N ARG A 185 -13.08 21.59 -5.81
CA ARG A 185 -13.91 20.54 -6.39
C ARG A 185 -13.87 19.25 -5.58
N TYR A 186 -12.84 19.03 -4.78
CA TYR A 186 -12.72 17.85 -3.93
C TYR A 186 -13.55 17.97 -2.64
N ARG A 187 -14.17 16.86 -2.24
CA ARG A 187 -14.83 16.71 -0.93
C ARG A 187 -13.86 16.28 0.18
N VAL A 188 -12.70 15.80 -0.21
CA VAL A 188 -11.63 15.28 0.65
C VAL A 188 -10.38 16.15 0.53
N GLU A 189 -9.37 15.92 1.36
CA GLU A 189 -8.06 16.57 1.21
C GLU A 189 -7.35 16.06 -0.04
N ASP A 190 -6.77 16.98 -0.80
CA ASP A 190 -5.98 16.70 -2.00
C ASP A 190 -4.47 16.89 -1.78
N THR A 191 -4.12 17.34 -0.58
CA THR A 191 -2.74 17.58 -0.17
C THR A 191 -2.59 17.22 1.31
N SER A 192 -1.54 16.46 1.65
CA SER A 192 -1.24 16.04 3.01
C SER A 192 0.25 16.03 3.30
N LEU A 193 0.58 16.37 4.54
CA LEU A 193 1.90 16.21 5.15
C LEU A 193 1.73 15.39 6.43
N ILE A 194 2.48 14.30 6.55
CA ILE A 194 2.49 13.46 7.74
C ILE A 194 3.92 13.41 8.28
N LEU A 195 4.07 13.59 9.57
CA LEU A 195 5.31 13.42 10.31
C LEU A 195 5.21 12.17 11.19
N LEU A 196 6.26 11.36 11.18
CA LEU A 196 6.34 10.10 11.91
C LEU A 196 7.59 10.08 12.78
N GLN A 197 7.54 9.39 13.92
CA GLN A 197 8.72 9.14 14.76
C GLN A 197 8.69 7.70 15.28
N THR A 198 9.83 7.00 15.14
CA THR A 198 10.02 5.66 15.71
C THR A 198 10.45 5.75 17.17
N ARG A 199 10.39 4.62 17.90
CA ARG A 199 10.83 4.53 19.30
C ARG A 199 12.31 4.88 19.50
N ASP A 200 13.15 4.52 18.57
CA ASP A 200 14.61 4.75 18.59
C ASP A 200 15.01 6.11 18.00
N GLY A 201 14.03 6.97 17.70
CA GLY A 201 14.19 8.39 17.40
C GLY A 201 14.32 8.73 15.90
N ALA A 202 14.25 7.78 14.98
CA ALA A 202 14.20 8.10 13.56
C ALA A 202 12.91 8.90 13.25
N VAL A 203 13.03 9.94 12.42
CA VAL A 203 11.90 10.78 12.02
C VAL A 203 11.60 10.62 10.53
N GLY A 204 10.33 10.74 10.16
CA GLY A 204 9.89 10.69 8.77
C GLY A 204 8.97 11.84 8.40
N SER A 205 9.09 12.31 7.16
CA SER A 205 8.09 13.17 6.51
C SER A 205 7.53 12.49 5.28
N ILE A 206 6.22 12.58 5.12
CA ILE A 206 5.47 12.06 3.98
C ILE A 206 4.67 13.21 3.39
N GLU A 207 4.92 13.52 2.13
CA GLU A 207 4.27 14.59 1.38
C GLU A 207 3.47 13.98 0.23
N ALA A 208 2.17 14.21 0.17
CA ALA A 208 1.31 13.74 -0.92
C ALA A 208 0.42 14.85 -1.46
N SER A 209 0.24 14.92 -2.77
CA SER A 209 -0.67 15.86 -3.39
C SER A 209 -1.18 15.38 -4.74
N TRP A 210 -2.49 15.57 -4.99
CA TRP A 210 -3.11 15.41 -6.30
C TRP A 210 -3.17 16.71 -7.09
N SER A 211 -2.87 17.85 -6.45
CA SER A 211 -3.07 19.19 -7.00
C SER A 211 -1.76 19.94 -7.30
N SER A 212 -0.61 19.40 -6.87
CA SER A 212 0.69 20.04 -7.10
C SER A 212 1.17 19.83 -8.53
N ALA A 213 1.58 20.93 -9.17
CA ALA A 213 2.24 20.86 -10.47
C ALA A 213 3.67 20.30 -10.32
N GLY A 214 4.11 19.54 -11.33
CA GLY A 214 5.41 18.88 -11.31
C GLY A 214 5.39 17.63 -10.41
N SER A 215 5.42 16.45 -11.01
CA SER A 215 5.51 15.21 -10.25
C SER A 215 6.94 15.03 -9.74
N ALA A 216 7.04 14.66 -8.44
CA ALA A 216 8.26 14.11 -7.89
C ALA A 216 7.84 12.91 -7.02
N ASN A 217 8.26 11.72 -7.43
CA ASN A 217 8.02 10.49 -6.69
C ASN A 217 9.39 9.99 -6.22
N VAL A 218 9.77 10.41 -5.01
CA VAL A 218 11.12 10.20 -4.47
C VAL A 218 11.02 9.73 -3.02
N ILE A 219 11.88 8.79 -2.65
CA ILE A 219 12.14 8.36 -1.28
C ILE A 219 13.61 8.67 -0.98
N GLU A 220 13.85 9.39 0.11
CA GLU A 220 15.19 9.73 0.60
C GLU A 220 15.34 9.17 2.02
N ILE A 221 16.42 8.43 2.27
CA ILE A 221 16.69 7.80 3.56
C ILE A 221 18.11 8.16 3.97
N TYR A 222 18.24 8.77 5.13
CA TYR A 222 19.51 9.22 5.66
C TYR A 222 19.84 8.45 6.94
N GLY A 223 21.04 7.92 6.99
CA GLY A 223 21.60 7.26 8.17
C GLY A 223 22.79 8.01 8.73
N THR A 224 23.40 7.48 9.81
CA THR A 224 24.60 8.05 10.43
C THR A 224 25.82 7.94 9.53
N ASP A 225 25.85 6.96 8.64
CA ASP A 225 27.02 6.61 7.84
C ASP A 225 26.72 6.55 6.33
N GLY A 226 25.65 7.19 5.87
CA GLY A 226 25.32 7.24 4.45
C GLY A 226 23.86 7.57 4.17
N ALA A 227 23.50 7.46 2.90
CA ALA A 227 22.13 7.75 2.43
C ALA A 227 21.72 6.83 1.28
N VAL A 228 20.41 6.66 1.09
CA VAL A 228 19.80 5.95 -0.04
C VAL A 228 18.71 6.82 -0.64
N ILE A 229 18.67 6.90 -1.97
CA ILE A 229 17.64 7.64 -2.72
C ILE A 229 17.01 6.70 -3.75
N VAL A 230 15.69 6.59 -3.70
CA VAL A 230 14.86 5.93 -4.72
C VAL A 230 14.07 7.02 -5.44
N ASP A 231 14.39 7.24 -6.69
CA ASP A 231 13.70 8.18 -7.57
C ASP A 231 12.93 7.40 -8.64
N TYR A 232 11.60 7.43 -8.61
CA TYR A 232 10.74 6.68 -9.53
C TYR A 232 10.82 7.12 -11.00
N SER A 233 11.47 8.26 -11.27
CA SER A 233 11.78 8.70 -12.63
C SER A 233 13.06 8.05 -13.20
N ARG A 234 13.81 7.36 -12.35
CA ARG A 234 15.06 6.67 -12.71
C ARG A 234 14.90 5.15 -12.66
N SER A 235 15.75 4.45 -13.37
CA SER A 235 15.76 3.00 -13.41
C SER A 235 16.51 2.34 -12.26
N GLY A 236 17.09 3.11 -11.33
CA GLY A 236 17.96 2.57 -10.28
C GLY A 236 17.77 3.18 -8.91
N VAL A 237 18.44 2.57 -7.92
CA VAL A 237 18.60 3.11 -6.58
C VAL A 237 20.00 3.70 -6.43
N ARG A 238 20.08 4.89 -5.85
CA ARG A 238 21.34 5.56 -5.56
C ARG A 238 21.64 5.47 -4.06
N PHE A 239 22.88 5.21 -3.72
CA PHE A 239 23.29 5.21 -2.31
C PHE A 239 24.71 5.78 -2.16
N MET A 240 24.99 6.26 -0.96
CA MET A 240 26.29 6.78 -0.56
C MET A 240 26.66 6.14 0.79
N VAL A 241 27.88 5.65 0.88
CA VAL A 241 28.43 5.12 2.13
C VAL A 241 29.48 6.11 2.66
N GLY A 242 29.43 6.38 3.96
CA GLY A 242 30.23 7.39 4.60
C GLY A 242 29.83 8.81 4.14
N ASN A 243 30.66 9.79 4.45
CA ASN A 243 30.49 11.17 4.04
C ASN A 243 31.40 11.53 2.85
N SER A 244 31.52 10.58 1.92
CA SER A 244 32.46 10.69 0.79
C SER A 244 32.00 11.65 -0.31
N GLY A 245 30.73 12.03 -0.33
CA GLY A 245 30.08 12.74 -1.44
C GLY A 245 29.96 11.92 -2.73
N LYS A 246 30.45 10.69 -2.74
CA LYS A 246 30.42 9.78 -3.89
C LYS A 246 29.18 8.87 -3.84
N TRP A 247 28.34 9.00 -4.85
CA TRP A 247 27.14 8.18 -5.03
C TRP A 247 27.44 6.97 -5.90
N GLU A 248 26.96 5.82 -5.46
CA GLU A 248 26.87 4.59 -6.24
C GLU A 248 25.44 4.38 -6.71
N GLU A 249 25.26 3.67 -7.82
CA GLU A 249 23.94 3.37 -8.38
C GLU A 249 23.83 1.88 -8.71
N ILE A 250 22.69 1.26 -8.36
CA ILE A 250 22.33 -0.09 -8.76
C ILE A 250 21.21 0.05 -9.78
N GLU A 251 21.45 -0.39 -11.00
CA GLU A 251 20.43 -0.47 -12.04
C GLU A 251 19.46 -1.62 -11.76
N ASN A 252 18.22 -1.50 -12.23
CA ASN A 252 17.17 -2.48 -12.07
C ASN A 252 16.65 -2.95 -13.42
N THR A 253 15.98 -4.10 -13.41
CA THR A 253 15.42 -4.72 -14.63
C THR A 253 14.18 -4.01 -15.14
N GLN A 254 13.63 -3.06 -14.39
CA GLN A 254 12.36 -2.37 -14.63
C GLN A 254 11.14 -3.31 -14.63
N ALA A 255 11.21 -4.39 -13.86
CA ALA A 255 10.09 -5.30 -13.70
C ALA A 255 8.86 -4.56 -13.13
N ASP A 256 7.69 -4.90 -13.65
CA ASP A 256 6.45 -4.31 -13.17
C ASP A 256 6.14 -4.81 -11.74
N ARG A 257 6.12 -3.88 -10.77
CA ARG A 257 5.84 -4.18 -9.36
C ARG A 257 4.50 -4.89 -9.13
N PHE A 258 3.52 -4.69 -9.98
CA PHE A 258 2.23 -5.38 -9.88
C PHE A 258 2.33 -6.83 -10.33
N VAL A 259 3.16 -7.10 -11.34
CA VAL A 259 3.49 -8.48 -11.76
C VAL A 259 4.26 -9.18 -10.64
N LEU A 260 5.30 -8.55 -10.09
CA LEU A 260 6.08 -9.11 -8.98
C LEU A 260 5.22 -9.37 -7.73
N GLN A 261 4.29 -8.47 -7.40
CA GLN A 261 3.33 -8.68 -6.31
C GLN A 261 2.43 -9.89 -6.56
N SER A 262 1.89 -10.02 -7.79
CA SER A 262 1.02 -11.14 -8.15
C SER A 262 1.79 -12.46 -8.12
N GLN A 263 3.00 -12.51 -8.66
CA GLN A 263 3.89 -13.68 -8.60
C GLN A 263 4.16 -14.08 -7.15
N HIS A 264 4.49 -13.10 -6.30
CA HIS A 264 4.73 -13.36 -4.89
C HIS A 264 3.49 -13.92 -4.17
N PHE A 265 2.29 -13.39 -4.46
CA PHE A 265 1.06 -13.92 -3.89
C PHE A 265 0.84 -15.39 -4.31
N ILE A 266 1.06 -15.73 -5.58
CA ILE A 266 0.98 -17.11 -6.08
C ILE A 266 2.02 -18.02 -5.43
N GLU A 267 3.26 -17.57 -5.27
CA GLU A 267 4.30 -18.32 -4.56
C GLU A 267 3.91 -18.60 -3.10
N CYS A 268 3.26 -17.64 -2.44
CA CYS A 268 2.74 -17.82 -1.08
C CYS A 268 1.58 -18.84 -1.05
N LEU A 269 0.64 -18.79 -2.00
CA LEU A 269 -0.43 -19.76 -2.13
C LEU A 269 0.10 -21.20 -2.31
N ARG A 270 1.18 -21.36 -3.06
CA ARG A 270 1.87 -22.64 -3.28
C ARG A 270 2.72 -23.09 -2.08
N GLY A 271 2.81 -22.28 -1.04
CA GLY A 271 3.62 -22.57 0.15
C GLY A 271 5.15 -22.49 -0.09
N SER A 272 5.60 -21.97 -1.25
CA SER A 272 7.02 -21.85 -1.59
C SER A 272 7.67 -20.62 -0.94
N ARG A 273 6.88 -19.63 -0.53
CA ARG A 273 7.35 -18.42 0.18
C ARG A 273 6.40 -18.00 1.29
N LYS A 274 6.93 -17.26 2.26
CA LYS A 274 6.12 -16.53 3.24
C LYS A 274 5.80 -15.14 2.69
N PRO A 275 4.60 -14.59 2.96
CA PRO A 275 4.24 -13.25 2.51
C PRO A 275 5.17 -12.19 3.14
N ILE A 276 5.70 -11.31 2.32
CA ILE A 276 6.49 -10.14 2.77
C ILE A 276 5.59 -8.96 3.14
N VAL A 277 4.32 -9.04 2.77
CA VAL A 277 3.23 -8.14 3.17
C VAL A 277 2.11 -8.98 3.72
N THR A 278 1.55 -8.60 4.86
CA THR A 278 0.49 -9.31 5.55
C THR A 278 -0.74 -8.42 5.76
N GLY A 279 -1.84 -8.98 6.21
CA GLY A 279 -3.00 -8.21 6.69
C GLY A 279 -2.63 -7.33 7.90
N GLU A 280 -1.70 -7.79 8.77
CA GLU A 280 -1.20 -7.00 9.89
C GLU A 280 -0.46 -5.74 9.41
N ASP A 281 0.29 -5.80 8.32
CA ASP A 281 0.89 -4.59 7.72
C ASP A 281 -0.16 -3.58 7.29
N GLY A 282 -1.28 -4.05 6.72
CA GLY A 282 -2.43 -3.22 6.37
C GLY A 282 -3.07 -2.58 7.60
N LEU A 283 -3.33 -3.37 8.64
CA LEU A 283 -3.87 -2.89 9.91
C LEU A 283 -2.98 -1.78 10.50
N ARG A 284 -1.66 -2.01 10.61
CA ARG A 284 -0.74 -1.01 11.15
C ARG A 284 -0.66 0.26 10.30
N ALA A 285 -0.83 0.16 8.99
CA ALA A 285 -0.92 1.34 8.13
C ALA A 285 -2.24 2.10 8.35
N ASN A 286 -3.37 1.40 8.50
CA ASN A 286 -4.65 2.01 8.83
C ASN A 286 -4.62 2.71 10.22
N GLU A 287 -3.95 2.15 11.23
CA GLU A 287 -3.77 2.80 12.53
C GLU A 287 -3.06 4.16 12.40
N VAL A 288 -2.03 4.24 11.54
CA VAL A 288 -1.35 5.52 11.29
C VAL A 288 -2.27 6.50 10.53
N VAL A 289 -3.08 6.02 9.59
CA VAL A 289 -4.07 6.84 8.87
C VAL A 289 -5.09 7.42 9.85
N ASP A 290 -5.67 6.59 10.73
CA ASP A 290 -6.65 7.02 11.74
C ASP A 290 -6.04 8.05 12.70
N ALA A 291 -4.81 7.82 13.16
CA ALA A 291 -4.11 8.75 14.04
C ALA A 291 -3.77 10.08 13.34
N ALA A 292 -3.44 10.05 12.03
CA ALA A 292 -3.21 11.25 11.24
C ALA A 292 -4.49 12.09 11.11
N TYR A 293 -5.64 11.46 10.85
CA TYR A 293 -6.93 12.16 10.82
C TYR A 293 -7.37 12.64 12.21
N GLY A 294 -7.15 11.86 13.25
CA GLY A 294 -7.40 12.28 14.63
C GLY A 294 -6.60 13.54 15.01
N PHE A 295 -5.35 13.62 14.52
CA PHE A 295 -4.50 14.80 14.73
C PHE A 295 -5.02 16.03 13.98
N THR A 296 -5.45 15.89 12.72
CA THR A 296 -5.97 17.03 11.93
C THR A 296 -7.31 17.55 12.43
N SER A 297 -8.08 16.73 13.14
CA SER A 297 -9.40 17.07 13.69
C SER A 297 -9.31 17.73 15.07
N ALA A 298 -8.21 17.49 15.80
CA ALA A 298 -7.92 18.19 17.04
C ALA A 298 -7.20 19.51 16.72
N ASP A 299 -7.33 20.54 17.57
CA ASP A 299 -6.59 21.82 17.43
C ASP A 299 -5.07 21.66 17.56
N GLY A 300 -4.57 20.64 16.99
CA GLY A 300 -3.28 20.07 16.66
C GLY A 300 -2.04 20.71 17.31
N CYS A 301 -1.88 20.58 18.62
CA CYS A 301 -0.62 20.93 19.28
C CYS A 301 0.05 19.65 19.81
N GLY A 302 1.17 19.25 19.20
CA GLY A 302 1.95 18.11 19.67
C GLY A 302 1.91 16.89 18.73
N TRP A 303 2.04 15.69 19.29
CA TRP A 303 2.06 14.42 18.57
C TRP A 303 0.92 13.50 19.06
N ALA A 304 0.23 12.83 18.17
CA ALA A 304 -0.58 11.67 18.53
C ALA A 304 0.33 10.46 18.78
N THR A 305 0.04 9.69 19.83
CA THR A 305 0.75 8.45 20.15
C THR A 305 0.00 7.26 19.52
N LEU A 306 0.73 6.35 18.92
CA LEU A 306 0.22 5.12 18.34
C LEU A 306 0.29 3.95 19.32
#